data_6361ba6d1aad15ef94d288e8578ac3f2
#
_entry.id   6361ba6d1aad15ef94d288e8578ac3f2
#
_cell.length_a   1.000
_cell.length_b   1.000
_cell.length_c   1.000
_cell.angle_alpha   90.00
_cell.angle_beta   90.00
_cell.angle_gamma   90.00
#
_symmetry.space_group_name_H-M   'P 1'
#
loop_
_entity.id
_entity.type
_entity.pdbx_description
1 polymer ?
#
loop_
_entity_poly.entity_id
_entity_poly.type
_entity_poly.pdbx_seq_one_letter_code
_entity_poly.pdbx_strand_id
1 'polypeptide(L)'
;MGMLAEQADHVIGVDTHRDSHAAAAVAARTGAVDATTTIPADAFGYKRLLRFGRKHAPARRVWAIESSGSFGSGLTSFLLAQGEWVVEVDRPKRPARRNGAKSDELDAVRAAHESLQREHLAQPRARGEREAIRVLLITRRGAIRARTKAINQLKALVVTAREELRHQLRNTPTDELVYRCSRLRTLPSHSTEHRATVLALRHTARRILALEAEANDLETEIENLVKRTVPQLLDELGIGPISAAQVYCSWSHRGRLRSDGAFAMLGGAAPIPASSGQTIRYRLNRAGDRDLNCALHTIVLTRLQHDPATRAYAARRTAEGKTPREIKRCLKRYVARNLFCLLEATGPHPVTAPRPPRSRVIGHCS
;
A
#
# COMPACT_ATOMS: atom_id res chain seq x y z
N MET A 1 -2.34 -1.06 -26.44
CA MET A 1 -3.70 -0.71 -25.93
C MET A 1 -3.95 0.71 -26.35
N GLY A 2 -5.12 1.02 -26.96
CA GLY A 2 -5.47 2.39 -27.34
C GLY A 2 -5.80 3.27 -26.13
N MET A 3 -5.82 4.58 -26.34
CA MET A 3 -6.23 5.57 -25.36
C MET A 3 -7.64 5.28 -24.84
N LEU A 4 -7.95 5.68 -23.60
CA LEU A 4 -9.29 5.49 -23.03
C LEU A 4 -10.40 6.14 -23.90
N ALA A 5 -10.07 7.27 -24.51
CA ALA A 5 -10.96 7.97 -25.45
C ALA A 5 -11.36 7.14 -26.69
N GLU A 6 -10.60 6.10 -27.05
CA GLU A 6 -10.92 5.17 -28.13
C GLU A 6 -11.80 3.99 -27.66
N GLN A 7 -11.80 3.74 -26.37
CA GLN A 7 -12.45 2.57 -25.77
C GLN A 7 -13.78 2.89 -25.09
N ALA A 8 -14.00 4.14 -24.69
CA ALA A 8 -15.21 4.62 -24.03
C ALA A 8 -15.79 5.83 -24.74
N ASP A 9 -17.11 5.99 -24.62
CA ASP A 9 -17.80 7.16 -25.14
C ASP A 9 -17.89 8.27 -24.09
N HIS A 10 -17.92 7.87 -22.80
CA HIS A 10 -17.92 8.78 -21.66
C HIS A 10 -17.01 8.28 -20.55
N VAL A 11 -16.48 9.22 -19.78
CA VAL A 11 -15.79 8.98 -18.53
C VAL A 11 -16.53 9.68 -17.39
N ILE A 12 -16.81 8.95 -16.32
CA ILE A 12 -17.37 9.52 -15.11
C ILE A 12 -16.23 9.63 -14.09
N GLY A 13 -15.70 10.84 -13.95
CA GLY A 13 -14.71 11.13 -12.90
C GLY A 13 -15.39 11.25 -11.56
N VAL A 14 -14.77 10.70 -10.52
CA VAL A 14 -15.30 10.74 -9.16
C VAL A 14 -14.20 11.16 -8.19
N ASP A 15 -14.45 12.28 -7.50
CA ASP A 15 -13.70 12.71 -6.34
C ASP A 15 -14.37 12.19 -5.07
N THR A 16 -13.61 11.51 -4.21
CA THR A 16 -14.15 10.76 -3.08
C THR A 16 -13.74 11.36 -1.74
N HIS A 17 -14.75 11.67 -0.92
CA HIS A 17 -14.60 12.13 0.45
C HIS A 17 -15.25 11.16 1.43
N ARG A 18 -15.07 11.39 2.74
CA ARG A 18 -15.58 10.52 3.80
C ARG A 18 -17.11 10.41 3.77
N ASP A 19 -17.79 11.54 3.62
CA ASP A 19 -19.23 11.65 3.81
C ASP A 19 -19.98 11.86 2.47
N SER A 20 -19.27 12.24 1.41
CA SER A 20 -19.86 12.53 0.08
C SER A 20 -18.90 12.19 -1.05
N HIS A 21 -19.45 12.00 -2.24
CA HIS A 21 -18.67 11.88 -3.48
C HIS A 21 -19.21 12.84 -4.51
N ALA A 22 -18.31 13.61 -5.16
CA ALA A 22 -18.64 14.43 -6.31
C ALA A 22 -18.32 13.65 -7.60
N ALA A 23 -19.16 13.76 -8.60
CA ALA A 23 -18.98 13.08 -9.89
C ALA A 23 -19.32 13.98 -11.06
N ALA A 24 -18.57 13.80 -12.16
CA ALA A 24 -18.76 14.51 -13.42
C ALA A 24 -18.78 13.53 -14.59
N ALA A 25 -19.82 13.58 -15.41
CA ALA A 25 -19.89 12.87 -16.68
C ALA A 25 -19.22 13.73 -17.75
N VAL A 26 -18.23 13.15 -18.45
CA VAL A 26 -17.41 13.85 -19.44
C VAL A 26 -17.42 13.05 -20.74
N ALA A 27 -17.73 13.69 -21.86
CA ALA A 27 -17.66 13.07 -23.18
C ALA A 27 -16.19 12.76 -23.54
N ALA A 28 -15.88 11.48 -23.82
CA ALA A 28 -14.49 11.03 -23.98
C ALA A 28 -13.79 11.65 -25.20
N ARG A 29 -14.51 11.95 -26.27
CA ARG A 29 -13.97 12.50 -27.52
C ARG A 29 -13.67 14.00 -27.45
N THR A 30 -14.50 14.75 -26.75
CA THR A 30 -14.43 16.23 -26.72
C THR A 30 -13.88 16.78 -25.43
N GLY A 31 -13.94 15.99 -24.33
CA GLY A 31 -13.65 16.46 -22.98
C GLY A 31 -14.77 17.40 -22.43
N ALA A 32 -15.90 17.53 -23.11
CA ALA A 32 -17.02 18.36 -22.63
C ALA A 32 -17.65 17.71 -21.39
N VAL A 33 -18.03 18.58 -20.43
CA VAL A 33 -18.74 18.15 -19.20
C VAL A 33 -20.23 18.17 -19.49
N ASP A 34 -20.87 17.01 -19.50
CA ASP A 34 -22.29 16.87 -19.76
C ASP A 34 -23.16 17.12 -18.52
N ALA A 35 -22.68 16.68 -17.36
CA ALA A 35 -23.39 16.86 -16.09
C ALA A 35 -22.44 16.66 -14.90
N THR A 36 -22.80 17.26 -13.75
CA THR A 36 -22.16 17.01 -12.46
C THR A 36 -23.20 16.63 -11.39
N THR A 37 -22.77 15.95 -10.35
CA THR A 37 -23.63 15.61 -9.21
C THR A 37 -22.79 15.36 -7.97
N THR A 38 -23.41 15.60 -6.81
CA THR A 38 -22.85 15.19 -5.51
C THR A 38 -23.82 14.22 -4.81
N ILE A 39 -23.30 13.17 -4.23
CA ILE A 39 -24.07 12.12 -3.56
C ILE A 39 -23.50 11.87 -2.16
N PRO A 40 -24.30 11.38 -1.20
CA PRO A 40 -23.76 10.84 0.05
C PRO A 40 -22.95 9.57 -0.22
N ALA A 41 -21.93 9.32 0.64
CA ALA A 41 -21.04 8.15 0.54
C ALA A 41 -21.69 6.92 1.20
N ASP A 42 -22.89 6.54 0.78
CA ASP A 42 -23.67 5.42 1.30
C ASP A 42 -24.34 4.61 0.17
N ALA A 43 -25.01 3.51 0.52
CA ALA A 43 -25.67 2.63 -0.43
C ALA A 43 -26.76 3.33 -1.26
N PHE A 44 -27.43 4.33 -0.71
CA PHE A 44 -28.45 5.11 -1.44
C PHE A 44 -27.79 6.04 -2.44
N GLY A 45 -26.74 6.75 -2.03
CA GLY A 45 -25.94 7.60 -2.91
C GLY A 45 -25.32 6.82 -4.06
N TYR A 46 -24.78 5.62 -3.81
CA TYR A 46 -24.19 4.79 -4.89
C TYR A 46 -25.24 4.39 -5.94
N LYS A 47 -26.47 4.04 -5.51
CA LYS A 47 -27.55 3.75 -6.45
C LYS A 47 -27.97 5.01 -7.25
N ARG A 48 -27.97 6.18 -6.61
CA ARG A 48 -28.21 7.46 -7.31
C ARG A 48 -27.14 7.75 -8.34
N LEU A 49 -25.87 7.53 -7.97
CA LEU A 49 -24.75 7.78 -8.86
C LEU A 49 -24.76 6.81 -10.07
N LEU A 50 -25.10 5.56 -9.87
CA LEU A 50 -25.26 4.63 -10.98
C LEU A 50 -26.39 5.07 -11.94
N ARG A 51 -27.53 5.54 -11.41
CA ARG A 51 -28.63 6.11 -12.24
C ARG A 51 -28.17 7.36 -12.99
N PHE A 52 -27.41 8.24 -12.34
CA PHE A 52 -26.81 9.40 -12.98
C PHE A 52 -25.90 8.96 -14.14
N GLY A 53 -25.03 7.98 -13.95
CA GLY A 53 -24.17 7.45 -14.99
C GLY A 53 -24.96 6.85 -16.16
N ARG A 54 -26.02 6.08 -15.90
CA ARG A 54 -26.90 5.53 -16.94
C ARG A 54 -27.62 6.60 -17.74
N LYS A 55 -28.00 7.71 -17.12
CA LYS A 55 -28.70 8.83 -17.75
C LYS A 55 -27.78 9.70 -18.62
N HIS A 56 -26.61 10.10 -18.09
CA HIS A 56 -25.72 11.08 -18.72
C HIS A 56 -24.54 10.43 -19.48
N ALA A 57 -24.34 9.15 -19.33
CA ALA A 57 -23.35 8.34 -20.02
C ALA A 57 -23.97 6.99 -20.43
N PRO A 58 -24.99 6.96 -21.31
CA PRO A 58 -25.79 5.75 -21.58
C PRO A 58 -25.03 4.67 -22.37
N ALA A 59 -24.02 5.07 -23.15
CA ALA A 59 -23.22 4.17 -23.97
C ALA A 59 -22.04 3.58 -23.15
N ARG A 60 -20.92 3.25 -23.82
CA ARG A 60 -19.73 2.69 -23.15
C ARG A 60 -19.14 3.73 -22.19
N ARG A 61 -19.30 3.51 -20.90
CA ARG A 61 -18.79 4.40 -19.84
C ARG A 61 -17.73 3.74 -19.00
N VAL A 62 -16.84 4.56 -18.46
CA VAL A 62 -15.78 4.20 -17.53
C VAL A 62 -15.87 5.10 -16.31
N TRP A 63 -15.73 4.50 -15.14
CA TRP A 63 -15.69 5.22 -13.87
C TRP A 63 -14.23 5.44 -13.46
N ALA A 64 -13.78 6.68 -13.50
CA ALA A 64 -12.43 7.09 -13.09
C ALA A 64 -12.47 7.58 -11.63
N ILE A 65 -12.10 6.70 -10.69
CA ILE A 65 -12.26 6.96 -9.25
C ILE A 65 -10.91 7.31 -8.63
N GLU A 66 -10.81 8.52 -8.04
CA GLU A 66 -9.69 8.86 -7.17
C GLU A 66 -9.82 8.10 -5.84
N SER A 67 -8.69 7.61 -5.30
CA SER A 67 -8.68 6.93 -3.99
C SER A 67 -9.62 5.72 -3.88
N SER A 68 -9.74 4.93 -4.94
CA SER A 68 -10.60 3.74 -5.04
C SER A 68 -10.38 2.71 -3.92
N GLY A 69 -9.22 2.72 -3.27
CA GLY A 69 -8.86 1.84 -2.14
C GLY A 69 -9.06 2.44 -0.74
N SER A 70 -9.57 3.68 -0.64
CA SER A 70 -9.84 4.36 0.65
C SER A 70 -11.28 4.87 0.70
N PHE A 71 -11.52 6.16 0.64
CA PHE A 71 -12.88 6.72 0.67
C PHE A 71 -13.79 6.23 -0.46
N GLY A 72 -13.22 5.98 -1.65
CA GLY A 72 -13.94 5.42 -2.79
C GLY A 72 -14.16 3.91 -2.75
N SER A 73 -13.71 3.20 -1.71
CA SER A 73 -13.70 1.74 -1.73
C SER A 73 -15.11 1.11 -1.74
N GLY A 74 -16.06 1.71 -1.02
CA GLY A 74 -17.47 1.28 -1.02
C GLY A 74 -18.12 1.45 -2.39
N LEU A 75 -17.97 2.63 -2.98
CA LEU A 75 -18.47 2.93 -4.33
C LEU A 75 -17.82 2.00 -5.38
N THR A 76 -16.50 1.83 -5.32
CA THR A 76 -15.77 0.93 -6.24
C THR A 76 -16.31 -0.49 -6.17
N SER A 77 -16.49 -1.04 -4.97
CA SER A 77 -17.05 -2.37 -4.77
C SER A 77 -18.48 -2.49 -5.31
N PHE A 78 -19.31 -1.48 -5.06
CA PHE A 78 -20.68 -1.42 -5.57
C PHE A 78 -20.71 -1.41 -7.10
N LEU A 79 -19.94 -0.54 -7.74
CA LEU A 79 -19.90 -0.42 -9.20
C LEU A 79 -19.38 -1.71 -9.87
N LEU A 80 -18.31 -2.31 -9.34
CA LEU A 80 -17.79 -3.58 -9.83
C LEU A 80 -18.84 -4.70 -9.72
N ALA A 81 -19.60 -4.77 -8.63
CA ALA A 81 -20.69 -5.74 -8.45
C ALA A 81 -21.86 -5.50 -9.43
N GLN A 82 -22.01 -4.28 -9.96
CA GLN A 82 -23.00 -3.95 -11.01
C GLN A 82 -22.46 -4.16 -12.43
N GLY A 83 -21.26 -4.73 -12.60
CA GLY A 83 -20.64 -4.97 -13.90
C GLY A 83 -20.07 -3.70 -14.56
N GLU A 84 -19.95 -2.61 -13.84
CA GLU A 84 -19.42 -1.35 -14.37
C GLU A 84 -17.89 -1.41 -14.55
N TRP A 85 -17.37 -0.75 -15.56
CA TRP A 85 -15.93 -0.65 -15.77
C TRP A 85 -15.35 0.47 -14.92
N VAL A 86 -14.53 0.11 -13.95
CA VAL A 86 -13.89 1.04 -13.01
C VAL A 86 -12.38 1.06 -13.22
N VAL A 87 -11.80 2.25 -13.21
CA VAL A 87 -10.35 2.49 -13.24
C VAL A 87 -9.93 3.36 -12.07
N GLU A 88 -8.72 3.15 -11.57
CA GLU A 88 -8.13 3.94 -10.50
C GLU A 88 -7.33 5.09 -11.11
N VAL A 89 -7.61 6.32 -10.65
CA VAL A 89 -6.86 7.51 -11.02
C VAL A 89 -6.02 7.93 -9.82
N ASP A 90 -4.73 8.13 -10.06
CA ASP A 90 -3.86 8.75 -9.06
C ASP A 90 -4.29 10.22 -8.88
N ARG A 91 -4.06 10.74 -7.70
CA ARG A 91 -4.37 12.13 -7.37
C ARG A 91 -3.78 13.06 -8.44
N PRO A 92 -4.60 13.84 -9.16
CA PRO A 92 -4.13 14.73 -10.21
C PRO A 92 -3.07 15.68 -9.67
N LYS A 93 -2.00 15.91 -10.43
CA LYS A 93 -1.03 16.95 -10.07
C LYS A 93 -1.78 18.28 -10.09
N ARG A 94 -1.85 18.95 -8.95
CA ARG A 94 -2.43 20.29 -8.88
C ARG A 94 -1.61 21.22 -9.77
N PRO A 95 -2.22 21.92 -10.74
CA PRO A 95 -1.51 22.97 -11.46
C PRO A 95 -1.04 24.02 -10.45
N ALA A 96 0.16 24.58 -10.68
CA ALA A 96 0.67 25.69 -9.89
C ALA A 96 -0.41 26.77 -9.79
N ARG A 97 -0.66 27.25 -8.58
CA ARG A 97 -1.74 28.16 -8.21
C ARG A 97 -2.04 29.19 -9.30
N ARG A 98 -3.22 29.13 -9.89
CA ARG A 98 -3.94 30.29 -10.41
C ARG A 98 -5.24 30.38 -9.63
N ASN A 99 -5.60 31.60 -9.17
CA ASN A 99 -6.72 31.98 -8.34
C ASN A 99 -8.07 31.37 -8.78
N GLY A 100 -8.30 30.09 -8.50
CA GLY A 100 -9.53 29.37 -8.79
C GLY A 100 -10.13 28.80 -7.53
N ALA A 101 -11.44 28.93 -7.36
CA ALA A 101 -12.18 28.27 -6.29
C ALA A 101 -11.92 26.76 -6.31
N LYS A 102 -11.65 26.18 -5.16
CA LYS A 102 -11.59 24.74 -4.98
C LYS A 102 -13.03 24.24 -4.87
N SER A 103 -13.47 23.39 -5.80
CA SER A 103 -14.73 22.66 -5.64
C SER A 103 -14.48 21.18 -5.94
N ASP A 104 -15.18 20.32 -5.21
CA ASP A 104 -15.09 18.86 -5.36
C ASP A 104 -15.57 18.42 -6.77
N GLU A 105 -16.49 19.18 -7.38
CA GLU A 105 -16.94 18.98 -8.76
C GLU A 105 -15.82 19.18 -9.77
N LEU A 106 -14.99 20.22 -9.58
CA LEU A 106 -13.82 20.48 -10.44
C LEU A 106 -12.77 19.37 -10.29
N ASP A 107 -12.61 18.82 -9.10
CA ASP A 107 -11.67 17.72 -8.89
C ASP A 107 -12.21 16.41 -9.50
N ALA A 108 -13.53 16.20 -9.54
CA ALA A 108 -14.16 15.11 -10.29
C ALA A 108 -13.96 15.27 -11.82
N VAL A 109 -14.14 16.47 -12.37
CA VAL A 109 -13.85 16.78 -13.79
C VAL A 109 -12.37 16.50 -14.10
N ARG A 110 -11.46 16.92 -13.23
CA ARG A 110 -10.02 16.66 -13.40
C ARG A 110 -9.69 15.18 -13.39
N ALA A 111 -10.33 14.38 -12.52
CA ALA A 111 -10.15 12.95 -12.50
C ALA A 111 -10.57 12.30 -13.83
N ALA A 112 -11.67 12.76 -14.44
CA ALA A 112 -12.09 12.31 -15.76
C ALA A 112 -11.06 12.69 -16.84
N HIS A 113 -10.64 13.95 -16.91
CA HIS A 113 -9.67 14.42 -17.91
C HIS A 113 -8.30 13.73 -17.74
N GLU A 114 -7.80 13.54 -16.51
CA GLU A 114 -6.55 12.83 -16.24
C GLU A 114 -6.61 11.40 -16.77
N SER A 115 -7.75 10.74 -16.62
CA SER A 115 -7.92 9.36 -17.12
C SER A 115 -7.93 9.29 -18.64
N LEU A 116 -8.46 10.31 -19.32
CA LEU A 116 -8.46 10.40 -20.80
C LEU A 116 -7.06 10.59 -21.38
N GLN A 117 -6.15 11.21 -20.64
CA GLN A 117 -4.78 11.52 -21.07
C GLN A 117 -3.80 10.36 -20.85
N ARG A 118 -4.21 9.28 -20.15
CA ARG A 118 -3.34 8.17 -19.82
C ARG A 118 -3.59 6.97 -20.72
N GLU A 119 -2.51 6.44 -21.30
CA GLU A 119 -2.56 5.16 -22.03
C GLU A 119 -2.85 3.95 -21.12
N HIS A 120 -2.43 4.04 -19.86
CA HIS A 120 -2.52 2.95 -18.90
C HIS A 120 -3.11 3.44 -17.59
N LEU A 121 -4.29 2.98 -17.30
CA LEU A 121 -4.98 3.18 -16.04
C LEU A 121 -4.91 1.91 -15.18
N ALA A 122 -4.63 2.08 -13.89
CA ALA A 122 -4.61 0.98 -12.97
C ALA A 122 -6.05 0.47 -12.73
N GLN A 123 -6.19 -0.84 -12.65
CA GLN A 123 -7.42 -1.44 -12.13
C GLN A 123 -7.48 -1.24 -10.61
N PRO A 124 -8.69 -1.10 -10.03
CA PRO A 124 -8.85 -1.09 -8.59
C PRO A 124 -8.25 -2.34 -7.95
N ARG A 125 -7.70 -2.19 -6.76
CA ARG A 125 -7.13 -3.32 -6.03
C ARG A 125 -8.19 -4.35 -5.68
N ALA A 126 -7.82 -5.64 -5.69
CA ALA A 126 -8.70 -6.73 -5.28
C ALA A 126 -9.19 -6.55 -3.84
N ARG A 127 -10.40 -7.01 -3.59
CA ARG A 127 -11.02 -7.10 -2.26
C ARG A 127 -10.90 -8.53 -1.72
N GLY A 128 -11.71 -8.92 -0.77
CA GLY A 128 -11.68 -10.26 -0.18
C GLY A 128 -10.41 -10.51 0.63
N GLU A 129 -9.75 -11.63 0.40
CA GLU A 129 -8.59 -12.08 1.17
C GLU A 129 -7.41 -11.09 1.12
N ARG A 130 -7.17 -10.47 -0.04
CA ARG A 130 -6.15 -9.41 -0.16
C ARG A 130 -6.44 -8.24 0.79
N GLU A 131 -7.70 -7.82 0.89
CA GLU A 131 -8.10 -6.73 1.77
C GLU A 131 -8.07 -7.17 3.24
N ALA A 132 -8.44 -8.41 3.54
CA ALA A 132 -8.30 -8.98 4.87
C ALA A 132 -6.83 -8.94 5.34
N ILE A 133 -5.91 -9.43 4.51
CA ILE A 133 -4.47 -9.37 4.81
C ILE A 133 -4.02 -7.91 5.00
N ARG A 134 -4.48 -6.97 4.19
CA ARG A 134 -4.09 -5.57 4.30
C ARG A 134 -4.51 -4.93 5.63
N VAL A 135 -5.74 -5.18 6.09
CA VAL A 135 -6.19 -4.60 7.37
C VAL A 135 -5.42 -5.18 8.55
N LEU A 136 -5.15 -6.49 8.54
CA LEU A 136 -4.34 -7.14 9.57
C LEU A 136 -2.89 -6.61 9.57
N LEU A 137 -2.27 -6.42 8.40
CA LEU A 137 -0.93 -5.82 8.28
C LEU A 137 -0.87 -4.41 8.87
N ILE A 138 -1.88 -3.57 8.62
CA ILE A 138 -1.94 -2.21 9.15
C ILE A 138 -2.07 -2.24 10.67
N THR A 139 -2.96 -3.08 11.21
CA THR A 139 -3.18 -3.21 12.66
C THR A 139 -1.92 -3.73 13.35
N ARG A 140 -1.33 -4.82 12.83
CA ARG A 140 -0.07 -5.37 13.36
C ARG A 140 1.06 -4.32 13.38
N ARG A 141 1.19 -3.55 12.31
CA ARG A 141 2.18 -2.47 12.24
C ARG A 141 1.92 -1.38 13.29
N GLY A 142 0.66 -1.07 13.55
CA GLY A 142 0.23 -0.19 14.64
C GLY A 142 0.71 -0.71 16.00
N ALA A 143 0.45 -1.97 16.30
CA ALA A 143 0.90 -2.63 17.53
C ALA A 143 2.43 -2.60 17.69
N ILE A 144 3.20 -2.95 16.65
CA ILE A 144 4.67 -2.92 16.66
C ILE A 144 5.21 -1.49 16.91
N ARG A 145 4.63 -0.47 16.27
CA ARG A 145 5.03 0.92 16.49
C ARG A 145 4.72 1.39 17.92
N ALA A 146 3.54 1.05 18.44
CA ALA A 146 3.14 1.36 19.81
C ALA A 146 4.03 0.64 20.83
N ARG A 147 4.37 -0.64 20.59
CA ARG A 147 5.32 -1.43 21.40
C ARG A 147 6.71 -0.74 21.45
N THR A 148 7.25 -0.35 20.30
CA THR A 148 8.54 0.34 20.23
C THR A 148 8.53 1.65 21.04
N LYS A 149 7.46 2.44 20.90
CA LYS A 149 7.29 3.67 21.68
C LYS A 149 7.22 3.38 23.18
N ALA A 150 6.50 2.35 23.59
CA ALA A 150 6.35 1.95 24.98
C ALA A 150 7.68 1.43 25.57
N ILE A 151 8.50 0.69 24.80
CA ILE A 151 9.85 0.27 25.21
C ILE A 151 10.74 1.47 25.46
N ASN A 152 10.75 2.46 24.57
CA ASN A 152 11.53 3.68 24.77
C ASN A 152 11.07 4.46 26.00
N GLN A 153 9.75 4.54 26.25
CA GLN A 153 9.19 5.13 27.47
C GLN A 153 9.63 4.37 28.72
N LEU A 154 9.59 3.02 28.69
CA LEU A 154 10.03 2.20 29.81
C LEU A 154 11.50 2.49 30.16
N LYS A 155 12.37 2.51 29.15
CA LYS A 155 13.81 2.81 29.34
C LYS A 155 14.04 4.19 29.90
N ALA A 156 13.29 5.21 29.43
CA ALA A 156 13.36 6.56 29.95
C ALA A 156 12.94 6.65 31.43
N LEU A 157 11.88 5.94 31.83
CA LEU A 157 11.44 5.87 33.23
C LEU A 157 12.48 5.19 34.13
N VAL A 158 13.19 4.17 33.63
CA VAL A 158 14.30 3.55 34.39
C VAL A 158 15.44 4.53 34.61
N VAL A 159 15.79 5.33 33.60
CA VAL A 159 16.88 6.33 33.70
C VAL A 159 16.57 7.39 34.77
N THR A 160 15.31 7.78 34.91
CA THR A 160 14.88 8.81 35.89
C THR A 160 14.44 8.25 37.23
N ALA A 161 14.47 6.91 37.42
CA ALA A 161 14.11 6.27 38.65
C ALA A 161 15.13 6.55 39.77
N ARG A 162 14.71 6.37 41.02
CA ARG A 162 15.60 6.44 42.18
C ARG A 162 16.76 5.46 42.06
N GLU A 163 17.90 5.77 42.66
CA GLU A 163 19.17 5.07 42.44
C GLU A 163 19.06 3.55 42.66
N GLU A 164 18.39 3.13 43.74
CA GLU A 164 18.26 1.69 44.08
C GLU A 164 17.54 0.94 42.96
N LEU A 165 16.43 1.48 42.48
CA LEU A 165 15.62 0.88 41.40
C LEU A 165 16.36 0.95 40.05
N ARG A 166 16.98 2.11 39.78
CA ARG A 166 17.78 2.30 38.58
C ARG A 166 18.95 1.33 38.52
N HIS A 167 19.68 1.15 39.60
CA HIS A 167 20.82 0.22 39.69
C HIS A 167 20.38 -1.23 39.37
N GLN A 168 19.19 -1.64 39.84
CA GLN A 168 18.66 -2.96 39.58
C GLN A 168 18.24 -3.21 38.11
N LEU A 169 17.85 -2.16 37.38
CA LEU A 169 17.19 -2.27 36.08
C LEU A 169 18.02 -1.76 34.89
N ARG A 170 18.98 -0.84 35.08
CA ARG A 170 19.68 -0.08 33.99
C ARG A 170 20.43 -0.93 32.98
N ASN A 171 21.01 -2.05 33.38
CA ASN A 171 21.83 -2.91 32.51
C ASN A 171 21.10 -4.18 32.07
N THR A 172 19.79 -4.24 32.28
CA THR A 172 18.98 -5.41 31.96
C THR A 172 18.64 -5.44 30.46
N PRO A 173 18.78 -6.57 29.76
CA PRO A 173 18.29 -6.77 28.40
C PRO A 173 16.81 -6.39 28.29
N THR A 174 16.38 -5.90 27.11
CA THR A 174 15.03 -5.33 26.97
C THR A 174 13.90 -6.29 27.37
N ASP A 175 13.96 -7.55 26.95
CA ASP A 175 12.90 -8.52 27.23
C ASP A 175 12.82 -8.88 28.72
N GLU A 176 13.98 -9.06 29.35
CA GLU A 176 14.07 -9.27 30.79
C GLU A 176 13.63 -8.03 31.58
N LEU A 177 13.98 -6.83 31.11
CA LEU A 177 13.54 -5.56 31.70
C LEU A 177 12.01 -5.45 31.71
N VAL A 178 11.37 -5.74 30.57
CA VAL A 178 9.90 -5.75 30.46
C VAL A 178 9.30 -6.76 31.42
N TYR A 179 9.85 -7.99 31.45
CA TYR A 179 9.37 -9.03 32.35
C TYR A 179 9.50 -8.62 33.82
N ARG A 180 10.67 -8.15 34.25
CA ARG A 180 10.90 -7.69 35.64
C ARG A 180 9.96 -6.52 36.00
N CYS A 181 9.89 -5.51 35.16
CA CYS A 181 9.03 -4.35 35.38
C CYS A 181 7.54 -4.72 35.48
N SER A 182 7.05 -5.69 34.70
CA SER A 182 5.65 -6.14 34.73
C SER A 182 5.22 -6.73 36.08
N ARG A 183 6.19 -7.20 36.86
CA ARG A 183 6.02 -7.87 38.18
C ARG A 183 6.37 -6.99 39.37
N LEU A 184 6.83 -5.78 39.17
CA LEU A 184 7.14 -4.84 40.27
C LEU A 184 5.94 -4.68 41.20
N ARG A 185 6.21 -4.66 42.49
CA ARG A 185 5.20 -4.45 43.54
C ARG A 185 5.49 -3.18 44.31
N THR A 186 4.45 -2.48 44.69
CA THR A 186 4.54 -1.34 45.62
C THR A 186 4.46 -1.85 47.07
N LEU A 187 5.29 -1.30 47.94
CA LEU A 187 5.25 -1.59 49.37
C LEU A 187 4.71 -0.37 50.13
N PRO A 188 4.07 -0.57 51.31
CA PRO A 188 3.59 0.54 52.14
C PRO A 188 4.70 1.50 52.59
N SER A 189 5.93 0.97 52.79
CA SER A 189 7.11 1.73 53.17
C SER A 189 7.70 2.62 52.05
N HIS A 190 7.26 2.43 50.81
CA HIS A 190 7.75 3.25 49.71
C HIS A 190 7.21 4.68 49.76
N SER A 191 8.05 5.66 49.44
CA SER A 191 7.61 7.03 49.23
C SER A 191 6.59 7.15 48.10
N THR A 192 5.84 8.24 48.07
CA THR A 192 4.84 8.49 47.02
C THR A 192 5.47 8.47 45.62
N GLU A 193 6.63 9.09 45.46
CA GLU A 193 7.39 9.10 44.21
C GLU A 193 7.80 7.69 43.77
N HIS A 194 8.36 6.88 44.68
CA HIS A 194 8.77 5.51 44.40
C HIS A 194 7.57 4.65 43.98
N ARG A 195 6.44 4.74 44.71
CA ARG A 195 5.21 4.02 44.36
C ARG A 195 4.70 4.42 42.97
N ALA A 196 4.68 5.72 42.64
CA ALA A 196 4.26 6.21 41.32
C ALA A 196 5.19 5.67 40.20
N THR A 197 6.51 5.70 40.43
CA THR A 197 7.50 5.15 39.47
C THR A 197 7.30 3.65 39.24
N VAL A 198 7.13 2.86 40.30
CA VAL A 198 6.86 1.42 40.23
C VAL A 198 5.56 1.16 39.46
N LEU A 199 4.50 1.90 39.73
CA LEU A 199 3.23 1.79 39.00
C LEU A 199 3.40 2.10 37.51
N ALA A 200 4.09 3.20 37.19
CA ALA A 200 4.35 3.61 35.80
C ALA A 200 5.16 2.56 35.03
N LEU A 201 6.23 2.03 35.62
CA LEU A 201 7.04 0.96 35.03
C LEU A 201 6.22 -0.30 34.79
N ARG A 202 5.44 -0.73 35.79
CA ARG A 202 4.60 -1.92 35.71
C ARG A 202 3.54 -1.82 34.62
N HIS A 203 2.80 -0.71 34.56
CA HIS A 203 1.76 -0.54 33.54
C HIS A 203 2.34 -0.39 32.15
N THR A 204 3.48 0.30 32.00
CA THR A 204 4.16 0.39 30.69
C THR A 204 4.67 -0.97 30.23
N ALA A 205 5.25 -1.77 31.12
CA ALA A 205 5.71 -3.13 30.81
C ALA A 205 4.55 -4.06 30.42
N ARG A 206 3.45 -4.04 31.15
CA ARG A 206 2.24 -4.83 30.83
C ARG A 206 1.65 -4.44 29.47
N ARG A 207 1.63 -3.15 29.15
CA ARG A 207 1.20 -2.68 27.84
C ARG A 207 2.12 -3.20 26.71
N ILE A 208 3.45 -3.26 26.93
CA ILE A 208 4.39 -3.83 25.96
C ILE A 208 4.05 -5.30 25.69
N LEU A 209 3.83 -6.09 26.75
CA LEU A 209 3.47 -7.52 26.62
C LEU A 209 2.14 -7.71 25.89
N ALA A 210 1.13 -6.88 26.17
CA ALA A 210 -0.16 -6.95 25.49
C ALA A 210 -0.04 -6.62 23.99
N LEU A 211 0.74 -5.58 23.63
CA LEU A 211 0.99 -5.22 22.24
C LEU A 211 1.80 -6.28 21.48
N GLU A 212 2.67 -7.01 22.18
CA GLU A 212 3.42 -8.12 21.61
C GLU A 212 2.50 -9.30 21.32
N ALA A 213 1.65 -9.68 22.27
CA ALA A 213 0.64 -10.72 22.08
C ALA A 213 -0.28 -10.39 20.91
N GLU A 214 -0.83 -9.15 20.85
CA GLU A 214 -1.65 -8.67 19.74
C GLU A 214 -0.91 -8.81 18.39
N ALA A 215 0.36 -8.41 18.32
CA ALA A 215 1.14 -8.48 17.09
C ALA A 215 1.37 -9.94 16.63
N ASN A 216 1.57 -10.86 17.56
CA ASN A 216 1.78 -12.29 17.28
C ASN A 216 0.48 -12.97 16.82
N ASP A 217 -0.64 -12.67 17.45
CA ASP A 217 -1.95 -13.19 17.05
C ASP A 217 -2.30 -12.74 15.62
N LEU A 218 -2.08 -11.46 15.31
CA LEU A 218 -2.28 -10.91 13.97
C LEU A 218 -1.32 -11.54 12.95
N GLU A 219 -0.07 -11.83 13.33
CA GLU A 219 0.91 -12.50 12.46
C GLU A 219 0.48 -13.91 12.11
N THR A 220 -0.03 -14.66 13.09
CA THR A 220 -0.57 -16.00 12.89
C THR A 220 -1.72 -16.01 11.89
N GLU A 221 -2.65 -15.07 12.02
CA GLU A 221 -3.78 -14.96 11.09
C GLU A 221 -3.33 -14.53 9.69
N ILE A 222 -2.37 -13.60 9.58
CA ILE A 222 -1.75 -13.22 8.31
C ILE A 222 -1.09 -14.42 7.65
N GLU A 223 -0.35 -15.23 8.40
CA GLU A 223 0.32 -16.43 7.89
C GLU A 223 -0.71 -17.44 7.33
N ASN A 224 -1.81 -17.67 8.04
CA ASN A 224 -2.89 -18.56 7.61
C ASN A 224 -3.51 -18.07 6.29
N LEU A 225 -3.76 -16.77 6.17
CA LEU A 225 -4.28 -16.17 4.94
C LEU A 225 -3.28 -16.28 3.77
N VAL A 226 -2.01 -16.00 4.02
CA VAL A 226 -0.94 -16.10 2.99
C VAL A 226 -0.79 -17.53 2.49
N LYS A 227 -0.79 -18.53 3.39
CA LYS A 227 -0.74 -19.96 3.01
C LYS A 227 -1.89 -20.39 2.11
N ARG A 228 -3.08 -19.79 2.26
CA ARG A 228 -4.24 -20.08 1.41
C ARG A 228 -4.21 -19.33 0.09
N THR A 229 -3.69 -18.11 0.06
CA THR A 229 -3.85 -17.19 -1.06
C THR A 229 -2.67 -17.20 -2.01
N VAL A 230 -1.45 -17.20 -1.47
CA VAL A 230 -0.19 -17.10 -2.23
C VAL A 230 0.93 -17.94 -1.58
N PRO A 231 0.70 -19.26 -1.36
CA PRO A 231 1.67 -20.14 -0.70
C PRO A 231 3.03 -20.15 -1.40
N GLN A 232 3.07 -20.02 -2.71
CA GLN A 232 4.29 -20.01 -3.53
C GLN A 232 5.28 -18.91 -3.14
N LEU A 233 4.83 -17.83 -2.49
CA LEU A 233 5.74 -16.81 -1.98
C LEU A 233 6.55 -17.30 -0.77
N LEU A 234 6.00 -18.24 0.01
CA LEU A 234 6.66 -18.78 1.19
C LEU A 234 7.75 -19.80 0.83
N ASP A 235 7.68 -20.38 -0.38
CA ASP A 235 8.70 -21.29 -0.91
C ASP A 235 9.97 -20.55 -1.34
N GLU A 236 9.88 -19.23 -1.51
CA GLU A 236 11.00 -18.40 -1.91
C GLU A 236 11.94 -18.07 -0.73
N LEU A 237 13.23 -18.31 -0.91
CA LEU A 237 14.22 -18.06 0.14
C LEU A 237 14.20 -16.61 0.63
N GLY A 238 14.11 -16.46 1.95
CA GLY A 238 14.12 -15.17 2.63
C GLY A 238 12.78 -14.46 2.69
N ILE A 239 11.69 -15.15 2.35
CA ILE A 239 10.34 -14.60 2.43
C ILE A 239 9.57 -15.27 3.57
N GLY A 240 9.35 -14.51 4.64
CA GLY A 240 8.42 -14.89 5.70
C GLY A 240 7.00 -14.36 5.46
N PRO A 241 6.04 -14.79 6.29
CA PRO A 241 4.61 -14.46 6.11
C PRO A 241 4.31 -12.98 5.96
N ILE A 242 4.94 -12.12 6.75
CA ILE A 242 4.73 -10.67 6.70
C ILE A 242 5.26 -10.04 5.41
N SER A 243 6.44 -10.50 4.93
CA SER A 243 7.00 -10.02 3.67
C SER A 243 6.15 -10.49 2.48
N ALA A 244 5.70 -11.75 2.48
CA ALA A 244 4.80 -12.30 1.48
C ALA A 244 3.47 -11.53 1.44
N ALA A 245 2.85 -11.30 2.60
CA ALA A 245 1.63 -10.52 2.76
C ALA A 245 1.77 -9.11 2.18
N GLN A 246 2.88 -8.41 2.49
CA GLN A 246 3.11 -7.06 1.98
C GLN A 246 3.32 -7.04 0.47
N VAL A 247 4.09 -7.97 -0.08
CA VAL A 247 4.31 -8.13 -1.52
C VAL A 247 2.99 -8.37 -2.24
N TYR A 248 2.18 -9.32 -1.75
CA TYR A 248 0.87 -9.64 -2.30
C TYR A 248 -0.09 -8.44 -2.24
N CYS A 249 -0.20 -7.76 -1.10
CA CYS A 249 -1.06 -6.58 -0.96
C CYS A 249 -0.69 -5.45 -1.94
N SER A 250 0.60 -5.25 -2.21
CA SER A 250 1.07 -4.21 -3.13
C SER A 250 0.89 -4.60 -4.60
N TRP A 251 1.10 -5.88 -4.95
CA TRP A 251 0.85 -6.41 -6.29
C TRP A 251 -0.64 -6.49 -6.59
N SER A 252 -1.44 -7.05 -5.68
CA SER A 252 -2.90 -7.18 -5.66
C SER A 252 -3.49 -8.33 -6.47
N HIS A 253 -3.37 -8.35 -7.80
CA HIS A 253 -3.88 -9.39 -8.69
C HIS A 253 -3.19 -9.33 -10.05
N ARG A 254 -3.31 -10.43 -10.79
CA ARG A 254 -2.73 -10.59 -12.13
C ARG A 254 -3.21 -9.49 -13.09
N GLY A 255 -2.28 -8.93 -13.84
CA GLY A 255 -2.54 -7.92 -14.87
C GLY A 255 -2.81 -6.50 -14.35
N ARG A 256 -2.82 -6.26 -13.03
CA ARG A 256 -2.95 -4.91 -12.48
C ARG A 256 -1.74 -4.03 -12.81
N LEU A 257 -0.57 -4.59 -12.76
CA LEU A 257 0.68 -3.89 -13.07
C LEU A 257 1.17 -4.35 -14.45
N ARG A 258 1.56 -3.40 -15.29
CA ARG A 258 1.92 -3.66 -16.69
C ARG A 258 3.22 -4.43 -16.89
N SER A 259 4.12 -4.42 -15.92
CA SER A 259 5.44 -5.05 -16.02
C SER A 259 6.15 -5.17 -14.67
N ASP A 260 7.19 -5.98 -14.63
CA ASP A 260 8.12 -6.08 -13.50
C ASP A 260 8.84 -4.75 -13.21
N GLY A 261 9.08 -3.94 -14.24
CA GLY A 261 9.60 -2.58 -14.09
C GLY A 261 8.63 -1.66 -13.35
N ALA A 262 7.31 -1.75 -13.66
CA ALA A 262 6.28 -1.00 -12.96
C ALA A 262 6.15 -1.43 -11.49
N PHE A 263 6.24 -2.74 -11.21
CA PHE A 263 6.26 -3.26 -9.84
C PHE A 263 7.49 -2.80 -9.06
N ALA A 264 8.67 -2.84 -9.67
CA ALA A 264 9.90 -2.33 -9.06
C ALA A 264 9.83 -0.80 -8.83
N MET A 265 9.19 -0.06 -9.72
CA MET A 265 8.96 1.39 -9.56
C MET A 265 8.03 1.66 -8.38
N LEU A 266 6.94 0.89 -8.25
CA LEU A 266 6.02 0.94 -7.10
C LEU A 266 6.79 0.67 -5.80
N GLY A 267 7.68 -0.34 -5.75
CA GLY A 267 8.50 -0.67 -4.59
C GLY A 267 9.70 0.26 -4.36
N GLY A 268 9.88 1.32 -5.17
CA GLY A 268 11.03 2.20 -5.07
C GLY A 268 12.37 1.51 -5.36
N ALA A 269 12.34 0.34 -6.03
CA ALA A 269 13.52 -0.46 -6.37
C ALA A 269 14.06 -0.21 -7.78
N ALA A 270 13.28 0.43 -8.66
CA ALA A 270 13.74 0.81 -9.98
C ALA A 270 14.58 2.10 -9.93
N PRO A 271 15.71 2.16 -10.66
CA PRO A 271 16.51 3.37 -10.76
C PRO A 271 15.78 4.44 -11.58
N ILE A 272 15.90 5.70 -11.18
CA ILE A 272 15.40 6.84 -11.95
C ILE A 272 16.57 7.44 -12.71
N PRO A 273 16.53 7.52 -14.04
CA PRO A 273 17.56 8.22 -14.82
C PRO A 273 17.70 9.68 -14.34
N ALA A 274 18.92 10.12 -14.15
CA ALA A 274 19.27 11.48 -13.75
C ALA A 274 20.50 11.94 -14.53
N SER A 275 20.57 11.51 -15.81
CA SER A 275 21.70 11.81 -16.71
C SER A 275 21.60 13.24 -17.20
N SER A 276 22.76 13.88 -17.36
CA SER A 276 22.92 15.15 -18.03
C SER A 276 24.15 15.09 -18.97
N GLY A 277 23.98 15.42 -20.22
CA GLY A 277 25.04 15.32 -21.22
C GLY A 277 25.60 13.89 -21.33
N GLN A 278 26.93 13.76 -21.29
CA GLN A 278 27.63 12.48 -21.46
C GLN A 278 27.64 11.62 -20.16
N THR A 279 27.14 12.12 -19.05
CA THR A 279 27.21 11.40 -17.77
C THR A 279 25.92 10.62 -17.51
N ILE A 280 26.00 9.29 -17.51
CA ILE A 280 24.88 8.41 -17.14
C ILE A 280 24.86 8.26 -15.61
N ARG A 281 23.83 8.82 -14.99
CA ARG A 281 23.60 8.71 -13.54
C ARG A 281 22.19 8.23 -13.25
N TYR A 282 22.04 7.56 -12.10
CA TYR A 282 20.75 7.12 -11.61
C TYR A 282 20.54 7.63 -10.17
N ARG A 283 19.38 8.19 -9.91
CA ARG A 283 18.98 8.59 -8.57
C ARG A 283 18.04 7.58 -7.92
N LEU A 284 18.00 7.62 -6.59
CA LEU A 284 17.06 6.81 -5.81
C LEU A 284 15.63 7.25 -6.09
N ASN A 285 14.75 6.30 -6.36
CA ASN A 285 13.31 6.53 -6.35
C ASN A 285 12.84 6.67 -4.89
N ARG A 286 12.46 7.87 -4.48
CA ARG A 286 11.92 8.17 -3.14
C ARG A 286 10.40 8.13 -3.12
N ALA A 287 9.75 8.13 -4.27
CA ALA A 287 8.32 7.89 -4.42
C ALA A 287 8.05 6.39 -4.44
N GLY A 288 6.86 5.99 -4.04
CA GLY A 288 6.44 4.60 -4.07
C GLY A 288 6.03 4.06 -2.69
N ASP A 289 5.62 2.80 -2.69
CA ASP A 289 5.17 2.07 -1.52
C ASP A 289 6.36 1.76 -0.60
N ARG A 290 6.45 2.48 0.53
CA ARG A 290 7.52 2.30 1.52
C ARG A 290 7.48 0.95 2.19
N ASP A 291 6.31 0.37 2.33
CA ASP A 291 6.11 -0.91 3.00
C ASP A 291 6.57 -2.04 2.09
N LEU A 292 6.25 -1.97 0.80
CA LEU A 292 6.83 -2.87 -0.21
C LEU A 292 8.35 -2.73 -0.27
N ASN A 293 8.87 -1.49 -0.24
CA ASN A 293 10.33 -1.27 -0.21
C ASN A 293 10.99 -1.90 1.01
N CYS A 294 10.34 -1.83 2.17
CA CYS A 294 10.80 -2.45 3.40
C CYS A 294 10.80 -3.99 3.28
N ALA A 295 9.72 -4.58 2.75
CA ALA A 295 9.64 -6.02 2.52
C ALA A 295 10.75 -6.50 1.58
N LEU A 296 10.93 -5.84 0.43
CA LEU A 296 12.03 -6.13 -0.51
C LEU A 296 13.42 -5.99 0.14
N HIS A 297 13.59 -5.03 1.03
CA HIS A 297 14.84 -4.84 1.77
C HIS A 297 15.11 -5.98 2.75
N THR A 298 14.09 -6.39 3.51
CA THR A 298 14.17 -7.51 4.46
C THR A 298 14.54 -8.81 3.73
N ILE A 299 13.88 -9.10 2.59
CA ILE A 299 14.18 -10.27 1.77
C ILE A 299 15.66 -10.25 1.31
N VAL A 300 16.14 -9.09 0.83
CA VAL A 300 17.55 -8.96 0.40
C VAL A 300 18.52 -9.15 1.56
N LEU A 301 18.23 -8.65 2.75
CA LEU A 301 19.08 -8.86 3.93
C LEU A 301 19.16 -10.33 4.32
N THR A 302 18.03 -11.02 4.34
CA THR A 302 17.98 -12.46 4.64
C THR A 302 18.75 -13.27 3.59
N ARG A 303 18.56 -12.96 2.29
CA ARG A 303 19.32 -13.64 1.21
C ARG A 303 20.82 -13.35 1.29
N LEU A 304 21.25 -12.14 1.62
CA LEU A 304 22.69 -11.84 1.85
C LEU A 304 23.28 -12.64 3.00
N GLN A 305 22.48 -12.99 3.99
CA GLN A 305 22.90 -13.80 5.14
C GLN A 305 22.92 -15.29 4.82
N HIS A 306 21.94 -15.80 4.09
CA HIS A 306 21.69 -17.26 3.97
C HIS A 306 21.86 -17.82 2.54
N ASP A 307 21.82 -16.99 1.48
CA ASP A 307 21.92 -17.46 0.10
C ASP A 307 23.33 -17.33 -0.46
N PRO A 308 24.00 -18.46 -0.78
CA PRO A 308 25.35 -18.45 -1.36
C PRO A 308 25.44 -17.68 -2.69
N ALA A 309 24.41 -17.79 -3.55
CA ALA A 309 24.39 -17.12 -4.85
C ALA A 309 24.30 -15.60 -4.69
N THR A 310 23.47 -15.12 -3.76
CA THR A 310 23.38 -13.69 -3.44
C THR A 310 24.67 -13.15 -2.83
N ARG A 311 25.34 -13.93 -1.97
CA ARG A 311 26.67 -13.57 -1.43
C ARG A 311 27.74 -13.48 -2.49
N ALA A 312 27.80 -14.46 -3.40
CA ALA A 312 28.74 -14.46 -4.53
C ALA A 312 28.51 -13.26 -5.45
N TYR A 313 27.23 -12.93 -5.75
CA TYR A 313 26.89 -11.71 -6.48
C TYR A 313 27.40 -10.46 -5.76
N ALA A 314 27.16 -10.34 -4.46
CA ALA A 314 27.57 -9.19 -3.67
C ALA A 314 29.11 -9.03 -3.64
N ALA A 315 29.85 -10.12 -3.47
CA ALA A 315 31.32 -10.12 -3.50
C ALA A 315 31.86 -9.65 -4.84
N ARG A 316 31.34 -10.18 -5.96
CA ARG A 316 31.73 -9.75 -7.32
C ARG A 316 31.47 -8.26 -7.52
N ARG A 317 30.28 -7.77 -7.15
CA ARG A 317 29.93 -6.35 -7.32
C ARG A 317 30.77 -5.42 -6.43
N THR A 318 31.22 -5.92 -5.27
CA THR A 318 32.16 -5.19 -4.39
C THR A 318 33.52 -5.09 -5.06
N ALA A 319 34.02 -6.16 -5.65
CA ALA A 319 35.28 -6.16 -6.42
C ALA A 319 35.22 -5.21 -7.63
N GLU A 320 34.05 -5.01 -8.23
CA GLU A 320 33.78 -4.02 -9.27
C GLU A 320 33.65 -2.57 -8.75
N GLY A 321 33.89 -2.32 -7.45
CA GLY A 321 33.86 -0.99 -6.83
C GLY A 321 32.47 -0.49 -6.44
N LYS A 322 31.44 -1.35 -6.43
CA LYS A 322 30.09 -0.96 -5.97
C LYS A 322 29.97 -0.90 -4.47
N THR A 323 29.30 0.13 -3.97
CA THR A 323 29.03 0.27 -2.55
C THR A 323 27.96 -0.74 -2.07
N PRO A 324 27.95 -1.11 -0.77
CA PRO A 324 26.90 -1.99 -0.22
C PRO A 324 25.47 -1.47 -0.44
N ARG A 325 25.28 -0.13 -0.49
CA ARG A 325 23.99 0.49 -0.77
C ARG A 325 23.54 0.28 -2.23
N GLU A 326 24.46 0.36 -3.18
CA GLU A 326 24.18 0.10 -4.59
C GLU A 326 23.88 -1.37 -4.83
N ILE A 327 24.65 -2.27 -4.24
CA ILE A 327 24.45 -3.73 -4.33
C ILE A 327 23.05 -4.09 -3.82
N LYS A 328 22.65 -3.60 -2.64
CA LYS A 328 21.28 -3.84 -2.10
C LYS A 328 20.19 -3.28 -3.02
N ARG A 329 20.42 -2.16 -3.71
CA ARG A 329 19.46 -1.62 -4.70
C ARG A 329 19.31 -2.53 -5.91
N CYS A 330 20.43 -3.03 -6.45
CA CYS A 330 20.40 -4.00 -7.55
C CYS A 330 19.67 -5.28 -7.14
N LEU A 331 20.01 -5.84 -5.97
CA LEU A 331 19.36 -7.04 -5.44
C LEU A 331 17.85 -6.85 -5.25
N LYS A 332 17.41 -5.70 -4.72
CA LYS A 332 15.97 -5.40 -4.61
C LYS A 332 15.28 -5.39 -5.98
N ARG A 333 15.95 -4.90 -7.02
CA ARG A 333 15.39 -4.91 -8.38
C ARG A 333 15.22 -6.34 -8.91
N TYR A 334 16.21 -7.22 -8.67
CA TYR A 334 16.12 -8.64 -9.04
C TYR A 334 15.01 -9.36 -8.26
N VAL A 335 14.96 -9.17 -6.95
CA VAL A 335 13.90 -9.73 -6.11
C VAL A 335 12.52 -9.26 -6.59
N ALA A 336 12.33 -7.97 -6.83
CA ALA A 336 11.06 -7.44 -7.33
C ALA A 336 10.66 -8.07 -8.67
N ARG A 337 11.60 -8.29 -9.61
CA ARG A 337 11.36 -8.97 -10.88
C ARG A 337 10.90 -10.41 -10.66
N ASN A 338 11.64 -11.18 -9.87
CA ASN A 338 11.33 -12.58 -9.63
C ASN A 338 9.94 -12.75 -9.00
N LEU A 339 9.64 -11.94 -7.98
CA LEU A 339 8.34 -11.97 -7.31
C LEU A 339 7.19 -11.55 -8.21
N PHE A 340 7.40 -10.55 -9.07
CA PHE A 340 6.42 -10.16 -10.07
C PHE A 340 6.14 -11.31 -11.05
N CYS A 341 7.18 -11.92 -11.64
CA CYS A 341 7.03 -13.03 -12.57
C CYS A 341 6.32 -14.22 -11.91
N LEU A 342 6.68 -14.55 -10.68
CA LEU A 342 6.03 -15.62 -9.91
C LEU A 342 4.54 -15.35 -9.70
N LEU A 343 4.19 -14.15 -9.24
CA LEU A 343 2.80 -13.76 -8.98
C LEU A 343 1.97 -13.64 -10.27
N GLU A 344 2.55 -13.16 -11.38
CA GLU A 344 1.84 -13.12 -12.67
C GLU A 344 1.64 -14.53 -13.25
N ALA A 345 2.50 -15.49 -12.94
CA ALA A 345 2.34 -16.87 -13.37
C ALA A 345 1.30 -17.66 -12.55
N THR A 346 1.32 -17.48 -11.23
CA THR A 346 0.63 -18.36 -10.28
C THR A 346 -0.40 -17.67 -9.38
N GLY A 347 -0.39 -16.34 -9.34
CA GLY A 347 -1.24 -15.55 -8.43
C GLY A 347 -2.71 -15.53 -8.85
N PRO A 348 -3.59 -15.10 -7.93
CA PRO A 348 -5.03 -15.07 -8.17
C PRO A 348 -5.41 -14.09 -9.29
N HIS A 349 -6.39 -14.51 -10.08
CA HIS A 349 -7.00 -13.66 -11.11
C HIS A 349 -7.86 -12.56 -10.48
N PRO A 350 -8.04 -11.41 -11.17
CA PRO A 350 -8.95 -10.39 -10.71
C PRO A 350 -10.39 -10.93 -10.70
N VAL A 351 -11.12 -10.67 -9.63
CA VAL A 351 -12.57 -10.75 -9.64
C VAL A 351 -13.08 -9.49 -10.33
N THR A 352 -13.02 -9.45 -11.65
CA THR A 352 -13.44 -8.28 -12.44
C THR A 352 -14.61 -8.62 -13.32
N ALA A 353 -15.56 -7.67 -13.39
CA ALA A 353 -16.52 -7.65 -14.48
C ALA A 353 -15.79 -7.68 -15.84
N PRO A 354 -16.25 -8.44 -16.82
CA PRO A 354 -15.62 -8.53 -18.12
C PRO A 354 -15.55 -7.13 -18.75
N ARG A 355 -14.39 -6.82 -19.36
CA ARG A 355 -14.33 -5.68 -20.28
C ARG A 355 -15.45 -5.80 -21.30
N PRO A 356 -16.15 -4.72 -21.64
CA PRO A 356 -17.13 -4.79 -22.72
C PRO A 356 -16.44 -5.32 -23.98
N PRO A 357 -17.12 -6.21 -24.73
CA PRO A 357 -16.56 -6.80 -25.95
C PRO A 357 -16.09 -5.70 -26.90
N ARG A 358 -14.90 -5.88 -27.48
CA ARG A 358 -14.42 -5.00 -28.55
C ARG A 358 -15.49 -4.99 -29.66
N SER A 359 -16.04 -3.82 -29.96
CA SER A 359 -16.91 -3.68 -31.14
C SER A 359 -16.11 -4.14 -32.35
N ARG A 360 -16.55 -5.23 -33.01
CA ARG A 360 -16.10 -5.54 -34.36
C ARG A 360 -16.46 -4.32 -35.21
N VAL A 361 -15.45 -3.63 -35.71
CA VAL A 361 -15.64 -2.72 -36.82
C VAL A 361 -16.17 -3.59 -37.96
N ILE A 362 -17.47 -3.51 -38.22
CA ILE A 362 -18.06 -4.07 -39.44
C ILE A 362 -17.52 -3.15 -40.53
N GLY A 363 -16.47 -3.62 -41.22
CA GLY A 363 -16.02 -3.01 -42.45
C GLY A 363 -17.13 -3.15 -43.44
N HIS A 364 -17.79 -2.04 -43.78
CA HIS A 364 -18.57 -1.95 -45.02
C HIS A 364 -17.55 -1.99 -46.15
N CYS A 365 -17.42 -3.13 -46.78
CA CYS A 365 -16.94 -3.25 -48.16
C CYS A 365 -18.07 -2.69 -49.07
N SER A 366 -17.76 -1.61 -49.72
CA SER A 366 -18.44 -1.15 -50.94
C SER A 366 -17.45 -1.25 -52.08
#